data_0e4e5d4499d46707cccc90241411b187
#
_entry.id   0e4e5d4499d46707cccc90241411b187
#
_cell.length_a   1.000
_cell.length_b   1.000
_cell.length_c   1.000
_cell.angle_alpha   90.00
_cell.angle_beta   90.00
_cell.angle_gamma   90.00
#
_symmetry.space_group_name_H-M   'P 1'
#
loop_
_entity.id
_entity.type
_entity.pdbx_description
1 polymer ?
#
loop_
_entity_poly.entity_id
_entity_poly.type
_entity_poly.pdbx_seq_one_letter_code
_entity_poly.pdbx_strand_id
1 'polypeptide(L)'
;RYYGQLVAGEGNSTLQVARSVDEPLESVDMAVVVRAQPIEGGDLIDRLDGYVSAGLDMAKASERRSIDFAGGLSSRTRAHAWSLDGSVNLTDDSAGDTSERYQLQGSYHQFHLDRNFYLGFGSLERNTELDLNLRTMAGGGYGRYFVQSNHAEWLGGLGMAYSHENYTGGETFDSVEGVMTTSFRLFRYDFPETDIGGSLTLLPSLTKSGRY
;
A
#
# COMPACT_ATOMS: atom_id res chain seq x y z
N ARG A 1 -6.22 -13.40 14.69
CA ARG A 1 -4.79 -13.26 14.39
C ARG A 1 -3.98 -13.96 15.46
N TYR A 2 -3.07 -14.82 15.05
CA TYR A 2 -2.17 -15.56 15.93
C TYR A 2 -0.77 -14.97 15.77
N TYR A 3 -0.04 -14.86 16.86
CA TYR A 3 1.31 -14.33 16.88
C TYR A 3 2.17 -15.22 17.76
N GLY A 4 3.34 -15.59 17.29
CA GLY A 4 4.27 -16.41 18.03
C GLY A 4 5.23 -17.13 17.11
N GLN A 5 6.06 -17.97 17.69
CA GLN A 5 6.90 -18.89 16.94
C GLN A 5 6.05 -20.05 16.43
N LEU A 6 6.24 -20.40 15.16
CA LEU A 6 5.63 -21.58 14.57
C LEU A 6 6.41 -22.83 15.05
N VAL A 7 5.70 -23.76 15.63
CA VAL A 7 6.22 -25.06 16.03
C VAL A 7 5.52 -26.12 15.18
N ALA A 8 6.26 -27.11 14.73
CA ALA A 8 5.67 -28.21 13.97
C ALA A 8 4.60 -28.93 14.82
N GLY A 9 3.36 -28.96 14.33
CA GLY A 9 2.27 -29.65 14.98
C GLY A 9 2.27 -31.15 14.68
N GLU A 10 1.54 -31.90 15.46
CA GLU A 10 1.27 -33.34 15.20
C GLU A 10 0.25 -33.41 14.04
N GLY A 11 0.72 -33.70 12.82
CA GLY A 11 -0.11 -33.89 11.62
C GLY A 11 -0.03 -32.72 10.61
N ASN A 12 -0.48 -32.98 9.39
CA ASN A 12 -0.37 -32.03 8.26
C ASN A 12 -1.44 -30.92 8.23
N SER A 13 -2.38 -30.90 9.16
CA SER A 13 -3.54 -30.00 9.12
C SER A 13 -3.55 -28.92 10.20
N THR A 14 -2.61 -28.95 11.14
CA THR A 14 -2.56 -27.98 12.26
C THR A 14 -1.18 -27.37 12.41
N LEU A 15 -1.16 -26.05 12.65
CA LEU A 15 0.02 -25.30 13.07
C LEU A 15 -0.09 -25.02 14.57
N GLN A 16 0.99 -25.20 15.29
CA GLN A 16 1.09 -24.79 16.69
C GLN A 16 1.84 -23.45 16.75
N VAL A 17 1.26 -22.52 17.50
CA VAL A 17 1.82 -21.17 17.69
C VAL A 17 2.18 -21.01 19.16
N ALA A 18 3.46 -20.84 19.45
CA ALA A 18 3.96 -20.48 20.78
C ALA A 18 4.03 -18.95 20.89
N ARG A 19 3.21 -18.34 21.74
CA ARG A 19 3.24 -16.88 21.99
C ARG A 19 4.44 -16.47 22.84
N SER A 20 4.83 -17.32 23.77
CA SER A 20 5.97 -17.19 24.67
C SER A 20 6.47 -18.58 25.03
N VAL A 21 7.68 -18.65 25.58
CA VAL A 21 8.31 -19.92 26.01
C VAL A 21 7.50 -20.59 27.12
N ASP A 22 6.77 -19.84 27.93
CA ASP A 22 6.03 -20.31 29.12
C ASP A 22 4.51 -20.40 28.89
N GLU A 23 3.99 -20.04 27.72
CA GLU A 23 2.56 -20.12 27.42
C GLU A 23 2.20 -21.43 26.68
N PRO A 24 0.98 -21.97 26.91
CA PRO A 24 0.52 -23.16 26.21
C PRO A 24 0.47 -22.94 24.69
N LEU A 25 0.87 -23.96 23.95
CA LEU A 25 0.81 -23.96 22.48
C LEU A 25 -0.64 -23.81 22.01
N GLU A 26 -0.88 -22.81 21.16
CA GLU A 26 -2.19 -22.60 20.55
C GLU A 26 -2.23 -23.31 19.20
N SER A 27 -3.16 -24.25 19.06
CA SER A 27 -3.32 -25.00 17.81
C SER A 27 -4.22 -24.24 16.85
N VAL A 28 -3.71 -24.00 15.65
CA VAL A 28 -4.40 -23.28 14.57
C VAL A 28 -4.61 -24.25 13.42
N ASP A 29 -5.85 -24.39 12.97
CA ASP A 29 -6.17 -25.17 11.79
C ASP A 29 -5.61 -24.45 10.53
N MET A 30 -4.84 -25.18 9.73
CA MET A 30 -4.29 -24.67 8.46
C MET A 30 -5.38 -24.18 7.51
N ALA A 31 -6.59 -24.73 7.58
CA ALA A 31 -7.72 -24.31 6.75
C ALA A 31 -8.16 -22.85 7.02
N VAL A 32 -7.85 -22.29 8.18
CA VAL A 32 -8.16 -20.89 8.52
C VAL A 32 -6.95 -19.95 8.41
N VAL A 33 -5.78 -20.46 8.06
CA VAL A 33 -4.60 -19.63 7.86
C VAL A 33 -4.68 -18.94 6.51
N VAL A 34 -4.92 -17.64 6.52
CA VAL A 34 -5.02 -16.80 5.31
C VAL A 34 -3.64 -16.35 4.85
N ARG A 35 -2.77 -16.04 5.80
CA ARG A 35 -1.44 -15.50 5.53
C ARG A 35 -0.54 -15.70 6.74
N ALA A 36 0.63 -16.26 6.51
CA ALA A 36 1.73 -16.27 7.47
C ALA A 36 2.77 -15.26 7.00
N GLN A 37 3.10 -14.29 7.84
CA GLN A 37 4.17 -13.33 7.58
C GLN A 37 5.19 -13.43 8.70
N PRO A 38 6.47 -13.57 8.39
CA PRO A 38 7.50 -13.45 9.38
C PRO A 38 7.43 -12.05 10.01
N ILE A 39 7.52 -11.98 11.32
CA ILE A 39 7.66 -10.75 12.05
C ILE A 39 9.00 -10.86 12.76
N GLU A 40 9.96 -10.16 12.23
CA GLU A 40 11.29 -10.17 12.81
C GLU A 40 11.26 -9.47 14.17
N GLY A 41 11.74 -10.17 15.20
CA GLY A 41 11.97 -9.64 16.52
C GLY A 41 13.40 -9.12 16.59
N GLY A 42 13.60 -7.82 16.50
CA GLY A 42 14.93 -7.21 16.51
C GLY A 42 14.84 -5.69 16.56
N ASP A 43 15.96 -5.05 16.33
CA ASP A 43 16.04 -3.60 16.19
C ASP A 43 15.27 -3.12 14.95
N LEU A 44 15.06 -1.81 14.86
CA LEU A 44 14.27 -1.19 13.80
C LEU A 44 14.81 -1.53 12.40
N ILE A 45 16.13 -1.68 12.28
CA ILE A 45 16.83 -2.03 11.04
C ILE A 45 16.48 -3.44 10.57
N ASP A 46 16.34 -4.40 11.48
CA ASP A 46 16.02 -5.81 11.18
C ASP A 46 14.58 -5.98 10.66
N ARG A 47 13.73 -4.96 10.84
CA ARG A 47 12.32 -4.95 10.43
C ARG A 47 12.05 -4.09 9.20
N LEU A 48 13.10 -3.56 8.57
CA LEU A 48 12.99 -2.73 7.39
C LEU A 48 13.11 -3.58 6.14
N ASP A 49 12.04 -3.61 5.36
CA ASP A 49 12.07 -4.06 3.98
C ASP A 49 12.28 -2.87 3.08
N GLY A 50 13.17 -2.97 2.12
CA GLY A 50 13.44 -1.88 1.19
C GLY A 50 13.78 -2.37 -0.20
N TYR A 51 13.50 -1.53 -1.19
CA TYR A 51 13.89 -1.76 -2.56
C TYR A 51 14.34 -0.46 -3.23
N VAL A 52 15.19 -0.60 -4.24
CA VAL A 52 15.57 0.48 -5.16
C VAL A 52 15.54 -0.09 -6.57
N SER A 53 14.98 0.63 -7.50
CA SER A 53 14.96 0.30 -8.92
C SER A 53 15.38 1.49 -9.76
N ALA A 54 16.05 1.21 -10.88
CA ALA A 54 16.40 2.19 -11.88
C ALA A 54 16.09 1.60 -13.26
N GLY A 55 15.49 2.42 -14.12
CA GLY A 55 15.15 2.08 -15.49
C GLY A 55 15.68 3.13 -16.45
N LEU A 56 16.05 2.70 -17.65
CA LEU A 56 16.41 3.55 -18.76
C LEU A 56 15.70 3.02 -20.01
N ASP A 57 14.88 3.86 -20.62
CA ASP A 57 14.22 3.57 -21.90
C ASP A 57 14.70 4.56 -22.97
N MET A 58 15.01 4.04 -24.16
CA MET A 58 15.44 4.82 -25.30
C MET A 58 14.73 4.38 -26.56
N ALA A 59 13.83 5.19 -27.05
CA ALA A 59 13.08 4.94 -28.29
C ALA A 59 13.68 5.75 -29.45
N LYS A 60 14.49 5.09 -30.29
CA LYS A 60 15.23 5.73 -31.38
C LYS A 60 14.33 6.35 -32.46
N ALA A 61 13.13 5.80 -32.65
CA ALA A 61 12.19 6.29 -33.66
C ALA A 61 11.53 7.64 -33.28
N SER A 62 11.41 7.92 -32.00
CA SER A 62 10.84 9.17 -31.45
C SER A 62 11.89 10.04 -30.76
N GLU A 63 13.15 9.63 -30.78
CA GLU A 63 14.25 10.26 -30.03
C GLU A 63 13.94 10.48 -28.53
N ARG A 64 12.99 9.70 -28.01
CA ARG A 64 12.54 9.79 -26.63
C ARG A 64 13.49 9.04 -25.71
N ARG A 65 13.85 9.67 -24.62
CA ARG A 65 14.63 9.09 -23.53
C ARG A 65 13.85 9.21 -22.23
N SER A 66 13.74 8.13 -21.51
CA SER A 66 13.11 8.13 -20.18
C SER A 66 14.05 7.51 -19.16
N ILE A 67 14.16 8.15 -18.02
CA ILE A 67 14.93 7.67 -16.87
C ILE A 67 13.95 7.56 -15.71
N ASP A 68 13.89 6.36 -15.14
CA ASP A 68 13.02 6.03 -14.02
C ASP A 68 13.84 5.64 -12.81
N PHE A 69 13.55 6.22 -11.66
CA PHE A 69 14.03 5.79 -10.37
C PHE A 69 12.86 5.55 -9.45
N ALA A 70 12.88 4.44 -8.72
CA ALA A 70 11.92 4.21 -7.65
C ALA A 70 12.60 3.54 -6.47
N GLY A 71 12.11 3.82 -5.29
CA GLY A 71 12.57 3.20 -4.07
C GLY A 71 11.49 3.23 -3.01
N GLY A 72 11.52 2.25 -2.13
CA GLY A 72 10.56 2.16 -1.04
C GLY A 72 11.19 1.54 0.20
N LEU A 73 10.62 1.93 1.32
CA LEU A 73 10.92 1.39 2.64
C LEU A 73 9.59 1.02 3.30
N SER A 74 9.57 -0.13 3.95
CA SER A 74 8.41 -0.54 4.73
C SER A 74 8.83 -1.29 5.98
N SER A 75 7.94 -1.27 6.95
CA SER A 75 8.11 -2.06 8.17
C SER A 75 6.75 -2.49 8.67
N ARG A 76 6.71 -3.71 9.19
CA ARG A 76 5.48 -4.30 9.74
C ARG A 76 5.74 -4.93 11.09
N THR A 77 4.89 -4.56 12.04
CA THR A 77 4.83 -5.16 13.37
C THR A 77 3.45 -5.79 13.62
N ARG A 78 3.25 -6.31 14.81
CA ARG A 78 1.95 -6.85 15.27
C ARG A 78 0.83 -5.82 15.25
N ALA A 79 1.16 -4.59 15.67
CA ALA A 79 0.20 -3.53 15.92
C ALA A 79 0.10 -2.53 14.77
N HIS A 80 1.17 -2.34 14.01
CA HIS A 80 1.22 -1.33 12.95
C HIS A 80 2.06 -1.78 11.77
N ALA A 81 1.81 -1.17 10.63
CA ALA A 81 2.66 -1.21 9.45
C ALA A 81 2.78 0.19 8.88
N TRP A 82 3.91 0.50 8.27
CA TRP A 82 4.09 1.73 7.52
C TRP A 82 4.87 1.46 6.23
N SER A 83 4.65 2.29 5.24
CA SER A 83 5.43 2.33 4.02
C SER A 83 5.75 3.76 3.62
N LEU A 84 6.86 3.93 2.95
CA LEU A 84 7.29 5.16 2.30
C LEU A 84 7.84 4.79 0.93
N ASP A 85 7.22 5.28 -0.14
CA ASP A 85 7.58 4.98 -1.52
C ASP A 85 7.84 6.28 -2.27
N GLY A 86 8.90 6.30 -3.04
CA GLY A 86 9.27 7.46 -3.86
C GLY A 86 9.58 7.03 -5.28
N SER A 87 9.22 7.88 -6.25
CA SER A 87 9.57 7.69 -7.65
C SER A 87 9.90 9.00 -8.34
N VAL A 88 10.79 8.91 -9.31
CA VAL A 88 11.21 9.98 -10.21
C VAL A 88 11.15 9.43 -11.62
N ASN A 89 10.43 10.11 -12.48
CA ASN A 89 10.40 9.84 -13.92
C ASN A 89 10.79 11.11 -14.66
N LEU A 90 11.83 11.01 -15.48
CA LEU A 90 12.34 12.09 -16.31
C LEU A 90 12.25 11.64 -17.75
N THR A 91 11.52 12.37 -18.58
CA THR A 91 11.37 12.08 -20.00
C THR A 91 11.79 13.30 -20.80
N ASP A 92 12.62 13.08 -21.80
CA ASP A 92 13.09 14.05 -22.76
C ASP A 92 12.73 13.56 -24.17
N ASP A 93 12.14 14.41 -24.99
CA ASP A 93 11.81 14.10 -26.37
C ASP A 93 12.51 15.01 -27.37
N SER A 94 12.48 14.63 -28.64
CA SER A 94 13.14 15.36 -29.73
C SER A 94 12.55 16.76 -29.99
N ALA A 95 11.37 17.07 -29.49
CA ALA A 95 10.75 18.39 -29.60
C ALA A 95 11.30 19.38 -28.57
N GLY A 96 12.14 18.89 -27.63
CA GLY A 96 12.74 19.69 -26.57
C GLY A 96 11.82 19.84 -25.35
N ASP A 97 10.72 19.09 -25.31
CA ASP A 97 9.83 19.06 -24.17
C ASP A 97 10.37 18.06 -23.13
N THR A 98 10.74 18.60 -21.98
CA THR A 98 11.16 17.78 -20.84
C THR A 98 10.00 17.62 -19.88
N SER A 99 9.63 16.37 -19.63
CA SER A 99 8.62 16.02 -18.62
C SER A 99 9.29 15.48 -17.39
N GLU A 100 8.92 16.04 -16.24
CA GLU A 100 9.40 15.63 -14.93
C GLU A 100 8.23 15.24 -14.04
N ARG A 101 8.30 14.05 -13.49
CA ARG A 101 7.36 13.60 -12.48
C ARG A 101 8.09 13.09 -11.24
N TYR A 102 7.76 13.69 -10.12
CA TYR A 102 8.26 13.30 -8.79
C TYR A 102 7.07 12.91 -7.95
N GLN A 103 7.16 11.78 -7.29
CA GLN A 103 6.13 11.31 -6.37
C GLN A 103 6.77 10.75 -5.11
N LEU A 104 6.24 11.14 -3.96
CA LEU A 104 6.55 10.57 -2.66
C LEU A 104 5.22 10.25 -1.97
N GLN A 105 5.06 9.05 -1.50
CA GLN A 105 3.86 8.64 -0.78
C GLN A 105 4.21 7.85 0.46
N GLY A 106 3.44 8.04 1.50
CA GLY A 106 3.58 7.31 2.76
C GLY A 106 2.23 6.82 3.27
N SER A 107 2.25 5.68 3.94
CA SER A 107 1.08 5.15 4.60
C SER A 107 1.43 4.60 5.99
N TYR A 108 0.47 4.65 6.88
CA TYR A 108 0.55 4.09 8.22
C TYR A 108 -0.76 3.38 8.56
N HIS A 109 -0.65 2.12 8.95
CA HIS A 109 -1.77 1.29 9.36
C HIS A 109 -1.61 0.90 10.82
N GLN A 110 -2.65 1.08 11.59
CA GLN A 110 -2.75 0.58 12.96
C GLN A 110 -3.81 -0.53 13.02
N PHE A 111 -3.38 -1.74 13.34
CA PHE A 111 -4.25 -2.91 13.38
C PHE A 111 -4.87 -3.12 14.75
N HIS A 112 -6.14 -3.54 14.75
CA HIS A 112 -6.87 -3.94 15.94
C HIS A 112 -7.25 -5.42 15.88
N LEU A 113 -7.50 -6.00 17.05
CA LEU A 113 -7.80 -7.44 17.18
C LEU A 113 -9.07 -7.88 16.41
N ASP A 114 -10.05 -6.98 16.28
CA ASP A 114 -11.37 -7.30 15.70
C ASP A 114 -11.46 -7.10 14.18
N ARG A 115 -10.38 -7.39 13.46
CA ARG A 115 -10.31 -7.22 11.99
C ARG A 115 -10.46 -5.77 11.50
N ASN A 116 -10.36 -4.82 12.40
CA ASN A 116 -10.44 -3.39 12.11
C ASN A 116 -9.03 -2.80 12.00
N PHE A 117 -8.90 -1.70 11.26
CA PHE A 117 -7.66 -0.94 11.19
C PHE A 117 -7.93 0.54 10.99
N TYR A 118 -7.06 1.38 11.52
CA TYR A 118 -6.94 2.78 11.13
C TYR A 118 -5.85 2.93 10.08
N LEU A 119 -6.08 3.84 9.15
CA LEU A 119 -5.16 4.19 8.08
C LEU A 119 -4.90 5.69 8.12
N GLY A 120 -3.62 6.08 8.09
CA GLY A 120 -3.16 7.41 7.75
C GLY A 120 -2.34 7.35 6.47
N PHE A 121 -2.44 8.34 5.60
CA PHE A 121 -1.66 8.42 4.38
C PHE A 121 -1.34 9.85 3.99
N GLY A 122 -0.29 10.02 3.20
CA GLY A 122 0.08 11.30 2.63
C GLY A 122 0.86 11.11 1.35
N SER A 123 0.79 12.10 0.47
CA SER A 123 1.57 12.12 -0.76
C SER A 123 1.98 13.52 -1.15
N LEU A 124 3.12 13.59 -1.82
CA LEU A 124 3.63 14.77 -2.52
C LEU A 124 3.83 14.38 -3.97
N GLU A 125 3.32 15.18 -4.89
CA GLU A 125 3.46 14.97 -6.33
C GLU A 125 3.79 16.27 -7.03
N ARG A 126 4.75 16.21 -7.96
CA ARG A 126 5.01 17.23 -8.98
C ARG A 126 4.92 16.56 -10.34
N ASN A 127 4.28 17.25 -11.29
CA ASN A 127 4.14 16.74 -12.65
C ASN A 127 4.07 17.91 -13.64
N THR A 128 5.14 18.09 -14.42
CA THR A 128 5.24 19.20 -15.36
C THR A 128 4.31 19.04 -16.56
N GLU A 129 3.95 17.81 -16.97
CA GLU A 129 2.98 17.57 -18.04
C GLU A 129 1.57 18.10 -17.71
N LEU A 130 1.25 18.14 -16.42
CA LEU A 130 -0.03 18.63 -15.91
C LEU A 130 0.04 20.08 -15.41
N ASP A 131 1.14 20.79 -15.66
CA ASP A 131 1.44 22.09 -15.06
C ASP A 131 1.35 22.08 -13.51
N LEU A 132 1.46 20.92 -12.91
CA LEU A 132 1.34 20.72 -11.48
C LEU A 132 2.69 20.93 -10.80
N ASN A 133 2.85 22.05 -10.13
CA ASN A 133 4.06 22.40 -9.40
C ASN A 133 4.22 21.56 -8.14
N LEU A 134 3.14 21.44 -7.39
CA LEU A 134 3.09 20.60 -6.19
C LEU A 134 1.65 20.27 -5.81
N ARG A 135 1.39 19.00 -5.65
CA ARG A 135 0.19 18.50 -4.95
C ARG A 135 0.62 17.87 -3.63
N THR A 136 0.04 18.34 -2.57
CA THR A 136 0.17 17.74 -1.25
C THR A 136 -1.17 17.15 -0.86
N MET A 137 -1.21 15.88 -0.53
CA MET A 137 -2.41 15.23 -0.04
C MET A 137 -2.12 14.55 1.30
N ALA A 138 -3.02 14.68 2.25
CA ALA A 138 -2.97 13.98 3.51
C ALA A 138 -4.37 13.53 3.91
N GLY A 139 -4.47 12.34 4.45
CA GLY A 139 -5.76 11.78 4.81
C GLY A 139 -5.67 10.67 5.84
N GLY A 140 -6.84 10.22 6.25
CA GLY A 140 -6.94 9.09 7.14
C GLY A 140 -8.33 8.48 7.10
N GLY A 141 -8.43 7.27 7.61
CA GLY A 141 -9.65 6.53 7.56
C GLY A 141 -9.67 5.33 8.49
N TYR A 142 -10.79 4.66 8.43
CA TYR A 142 -11.07 3.43 9.16
C TYR A 142 -11.50 2.35 8.18
N GLY A 143 -10.96 1.15 8.37
CA GLY A 143 -11.30 0.02 7.54
C GLY A 143 -11.53 -1.25 8.34
N ARG A 144 -12.17 -2.21 7.67
CA ARG A 144 -12.48 -3.52 8.23
C ARG A 144 -12.32 -4.61 7.18
N TYR A 145 -11.78 -5.75 7.63
CA TYR A 145 -11.82 -7.00 6.87
C TYR A 145 -13.19 -7.67 7.09
N PHE A 146 -14.02 -7.71 6.07
CA PHE A 146 -15.33 -8.39 6.10
C PHE A 146 -15.17 -9.90 5.99
N VAL A 147 -14.31 -10.33 5.06
CA VAL A 147 -13.95 -11.73 4.86
C VAL A 147 -12.43 -11.85 4.99
N GLN A 148 -11.99 -12.82 5.76
CA GLN A 148 -10.60 -13.17 5.87
C GLN A 148 -10.52 -14.69 6.11
N SER A 149 -10.27 -15.41 5.03
CA SER A 149 -10.18 -16.87 5.00
C SER A 149 -8.94 -17.30 4.22
N ASN A 150 -8.69 -18.58 4.11
CA ASN A 150 -7.60 -19.14 3.32
C ASN A 150 -7.90 -19.18 1.80
N HIS A 151 -9.08 -18.73 1.37
CA HIS A 151 -9.49 -18.68 -0.04
C HIS A 151 -9.96 -17.29 -0.49
N ALA A 152 -10.31 -16.43 0.46
CA ALA A 152 -10.85 -15.11 0.14
C ALA A 152 -10.46 -14.08 1.21
N GLU A 153 -10.10 -12.92 0.73
CA GLU A 153 -9.95 -11.71 1.55
C GLU A 153 -10.83 -10.61 0.95
N TRP A 154 -11.63 -9.96 1.76
CA TRP A 154 -12.40 -8.79 1.37
C TRP A 154 -12.34 -7.76 2.48
N LEU A 155 -11.91 -6.57 2.12
CA LEU A 155 -11.86 -5.42 3.02
C LEU A 155 -12.60 -4.23 2.42
N GLY A 156 -13.04 -3.35 3.27
CA GLY A 156 -13.54 -2.04 2.90
C GLY A 156 -13.15 -1.00 3.91
N GLY A 157 -13.11 0.25 3.48
CA GLY A 157 -12.72 1.37 4.32
C GLY A 157 -13.37 2.67 3.87
N LEU A 158 -13.52 3.57 4.84
CA LEU A 158 -14.03 4.93 4.67
C LEU A 158 -13.06 5.90 5.33
N GLY A 159 -12.90 7.07 4.73
CA GLY A 159 -12.01 8.10 5.24
C GLY A 159 -12.24 9.45 4.62
N MET A 160 -11.32 10.36 4.90
CA MET A 160 -11.28 11.70 4.32
C MET A 160 -9.84 12.04 3.97
N ALA A 161 -9.67 12.83 2.93
CA ALA A 161 -8.41 13.39 2.51
C ALA A 161 -8.54 14.90 2.27
N TYR A 162 -7.49 15.64 2.58
CA TYR A 162 -7.30 17.01 2.17
C TYR A 162 -6.23 17.06 1.10
N SER A 163 -6.48 17.79 0.02
CA SER A 163 -5.55 18.01 -1.08
C SER A 163 -5.34 19.49 -1.29
N HIS A 164 -4.08 19.89 -1.41
CA HIS A 164 -3.64 21.22 -1.81
C HIS A 164 -2.83 21.11 -3.09
N GLU A 165 -3.28 21.77 -4.15
CA GLU A 165 -2.66 21.77 -5.47
C GLU A 165 -2.17 23.17 -5.82
N ASN A 166 -0.94 23.27 -6.30
CA ASN A 166 -0.33 24.50 -6.80
C ASN A 166 0.13 24.27 -8.23
N TYR A 167 -0.34 25.10 -9.15
CA TYR A 167 -0.05 25.03 -10.59
C TYR A 167 0.94 26.10 -11.01
N THR A 168 1.65 25.84 -12.11
CA THR A 168 2.69 26.74 -12.67
C THR A 168 2.16 28.13 -13.00
N GLY A 169 0.87 28.26 -13.32
CA GLY A 169 0.18 29.55 -13.56
C GLY A 169 -0.11 30.37 -12.30
N GLY A 170 0.26 29.87 -11.10
CA GLY A 170 -0.02 30.53 -9.81
C GLY A 170 -1.42 30.22 -9.28
N GLU A 171 -2.18 29.38 -9.95
CA GLU A 171 -3.47 28.91 -9.45
C GLU A 171 -3.26 27.88 -8.34
N THR A 172 -4.04 28.01 -7.28
CA THR A 172 -4.06 27.06 -6.15
C THR A 172 -5.45 26.51 -5.93
N PHE A 173 -5.54 25.24 -5.64
CA PHE A 173 -6.80 24.57 -5.35
C PHE A 173 -6.70 23.76 -4.07
N ASP A 174 -7.67 24.01 -3.20
CA ASP A 174 -7.89 23.21 -2.00
C ASP A 174 -9.13 22.36 -2.16
N SER A 175 -9.05 21.10 -1.76
CA SER A 175 -10.20 20.21 -1.74
C SER A 175 -10.20 19.30 -0.53
N VAL A 176 -11.40 18.98 -0.07
CA VAL A 176 -11.64 17.89 0.88
C VAL A 176 -12.42 16.83 0.13
N GLU A 177 -11.93 15.62 0.22
CA GLU A 177 -12.46 14.47 -0.48
C GLU A 177 -12.87 13.39 0.51
N GLY A 178 -14.00 12.76 0.27
CA GLY A 178 -14.33 11.49 0.91
C GLY A 178 -13.45 10.41 0.29
N VAL A 179 -13.06 9.44 1.07
CA VAL A 179 -12.32 8.25 0.60
C VAL A 179 -13.18 7.04 0.88
N MET A 180 -13.52 6.30 -0.15
CA MET A 180 -14.19 5.01 -0.03
C MET A 180 -13.36 3.99 -0.78
N THR A 181 -12.91 2.96 -0.10
CA THR A 181 -12.10 1.92 -0.72
C THR A 181 -12.67 0.54 -0.43
N THR A 182 -12.56 -0.35 -1.41
CA THR A 182 -12.81 -1.77 -1.22
C THR A 182 -11.80 -2.57 -2.02
N SER A 183 -11.37 -3.69 -1.46
CA SER A 183 -10.45 -4.60 -2.11
C SER A 183 -10.87 -6.02 -1.83
N PHE A 184 -10.84 -6.85 -2.85
CA PHE A 184 -11.07 -8.28 -2.70
C PHE A 184 -9.93 -9.07 -3.35
N ARG A 185 -9.67 -10.24 -2.81
CA ARG A 185 -8.72 -11.20 -3.34
C ARG A 185 -9.26 -12.60 -3.11
N LEU A 186 -9.33 -13.38 -4.19
CA LEU A 186 -9.66 -14.80 -4.17
C LEU A 186 -8.41 -15.57 -4.55
N PHE A 187 -8.05 -16.56 -3.77
CA PHE A 187 -6.83 -17.31 -4.00
C PHE A 187 -7.01 -18.78 -3.67
N ARG A 188 -6.33 -19.59 -4.44
CA ARG A 188 -6.27 -21.03 -4.28
C ARG A 188 -4.82 -21.48 -4.44
N TYR A 189 -4.32 -22.18 -3.44
CA TYR A 189 -2.93 -22.65 -3.42
C TYR A 189 -2.77 -24.06 -4.04
N ASP A 190 -3.88 -24.81 -4.14
CA ASP A 190 -3.87 -26.12 -4.81
C ASP A 190 -3.93 -25.96 -6.32
N PHE A 191 -3.39 -26.95 -7.05
CA PHE A 191 -3.43 -26.95 -8.51
C PHE A 191 -4.88 -27.05 -9.06
N PRO A 192 -5.27 -26.24 -10.04
CA PRO A 192 -4.53 -25.08 -10.57
C PRO A 192 -4.47 -23.92 -9.57
N GLU A 193 -3.24 -23.44 -9.30
CA GLU A 193 -3.03 -22.26 -8.47
C GLU A 193 -3.72 -21.04 -9.12
N THR A 194 -4.47 -20.32 -8.34
CA THR A 194 -5.24 -19.17 -8.83
C THR A 194 -5.15 -18.04 -7.83
N ASP A 195 -4.89 -16.83 -8.33
CA ASP A 195 -4.92 -15.59 -7.57
C ASP A 195 -5.66 -14.53 -8.40
N ILE A 196 -6.83 -14.10 -7.92
CA ILE A 196 -7.65 -13.09 -8.57
C ILE A 196 -7.92 -12.00 -7.54
N GLY A 197 -7.50 -10.79 -7.85
CA GLY A 197 -7.73 -9.66 -6.96
C GLY A 197 -8.20 -8.42 -7.72
N GLY A 198 -8.87 -7.56 -6.99
CA GLY A 198 -9.30 -6.27 -7.49
C GLY A 198 -9.49 -5.27 -6.35
N SER A 199 -9.34 -4.00 -6.68
CA SER A 199 -9.59 -2.90 -5.77
C SER A 199 -10.31 -1.77 -6.47
N LEU A 200 -11.16 -1.07 -5.73
CA LEU A 200 -11.84 0.13 -6.16
C LEU A 200 -11.67 1.18 -5.07
N THR A 201 -11.22 2.35 -5.48
CA THR A 201 -11.17 3.53 -4.60
C THR A 201 -11.94 4.67 -5.26
N LEU A 202 -12.86 5.26 -4.54
CA LEU A 202 -13.64 6.41 -4.94
C LEU A 202 -13.22 7.60 -4.08
N LEU A 203 -13.03 8.74 -4.70
CA LEU A 203 -12.61 10.00 -4.07
C LEU A 203 -13.62 11.11 -4.41
N PRO A 204 -14.87 11.00 -3.92
CA PRO A 204 -15.86 12.05 -4.17
C PRO A 204 -15.42 13.37 -3.51
N SER A 205 -15.37 14.45 -4.30
CA SER A 205 -15.10 15.77 -3.76
C SER A 205 -16.27 16.24 -2.87
N LEU A 206 -15.95 16.63 -1.64
CA LEU A 206 -16.93 17.15 -0.68
C LEU A 206 -17.04 18.68 -0.78
N THR A 207 -16.09 19.35 -1.39
CA THR A 207 -16.00 20.81 -1.47
C THR A 207 -16.33 21.38 -2.84
N LYS A 208 -16.25 20.58 -3.91
CA LYS A 208 -16.51 21.03 -5.29
C LYS A 208 -17.51 20.08 -5.97
N SER A 209 -18.67 20.61 -6.34
CA SER A 209 -19.65 19.88 -7.14
C SER A 209 -19.13 19.66 -8.58
N GLY A 210 -19.14 18.41 -9.05
CA GLY A 210 -18.78 18.06 -10.43
C GLY A 210 -17.35 17.57 -10.68
N ARG A 211 -16.55 17.34 -9.66
CA ARG A 211 -15.29 16.60 -9.74
C ARG A 211 -15.53 15.15 -9.24
N TYR A 212 -15.40 14.20 -10.12
CA TYR A 212 -15.52 12.76 -9.81
C TYR A 212 -14.23 12.05 -10.14
#